data_f5f246b3ee63cc29f194bcf7fb7ac467
#
_entry.id   f5f246b3ee63cc29f194bcf7fb7ac467
#
_cell.length_a   1.000
_cell.length_b   1.000
_cell.length_c   1.000
_cell.angle_alpha   90.00
_cell.angle_beta   90.00
_cell.angle_gamma   90.00
#
_symmetry.space_group_name_H-M   'P 1'
#
loop_
_entity.id
_entity.type
_entity.pdbx_description
1 polymer ?
#
loop_
_entity_poly.entity_id
_entity_poly.type
_entity_poly.pdbx_seq_one_letter_code
_entity_poly.pdbx_strand_id
1 'polypeptide(L)'
;MLFGLTIRAVLLDSGFVETNPVSKSLNANSNSNVERKWYIPTLCYTLPKIISSGKNETVMIRFQSVGSNCRIYGCLVGGTTVHSVLLDKDSLSLFSTVVWANCERVIVVMKATNTATKIQPKKEVLKYWKQIKDELVLPLLTDLCEIAGLETPPCFMGLPDELKFKILESVLAFDLARVSCVSSRLRCLASSDELWKRKYDEHFGEVVSVHNGGRTYKDIFVNAWDWEEYQTQYSSKAWVLHPL
;
A
#
# COMPACT_ATOMS: atom_id res chain seq x y z
N MET A 1 10.35 -12.18 17.61
CA MET A 1 11.23 -12.87 16.64
C MET A 1 10.60 -12.96 15.24
N LEU A 2 9.34 -13.36 15.07
CA LEU A 2 8.67 -13.49 13.75
C LEU A 2 8.56 -12.17 12.96
N PHE A 3 8.18 -11.06 13.59
CA PHE A 3 8.13 -9.75 12.91
C PHE A 3 9.46 -9.36 12.25
N GLY A 4 10.59 -9.60 12.95
CA GLY A 4 11.92 -9.31 12.40
C GLY A 4 12.23 -10.13 11.15
N LEU A 5 11.85 -11.40 11.13
CA LEU A 5 12.05 -12.28 9.97
C LEU A 5 11.17 -11.84 8.79
N THR A 6 9.93 -11.45 9.07
CA THR A 6 9.00 -10.98 8.03
C THR A 6 9.50 -9.68 7.39
N ILE A 7 9.85 -8.69 8.20
CA ILE A 7 10.40 -7.42 7.69
C ILE A 7 11.69 -7.64 6.92
N ARG A 8 12.59 -8.49 7.44
CA ARG A 8 13.82 -8.86 6.74
C ARG A 8 13.53 -9.46 5.36
N ALA A 9 12.57 -10.39 5.27
CA ALA A 9 12.19 -11.00 4.00
C ALA A 9 11.68 -9.99 2.98
N VAL A 10 10.81 -9.04 3.41
CA VAL A 10 10.27 -7.99 2.52
C VAL A 10 11.36 -7.00 2.08
N LEU A 11 12.27 -6.63 2.98
CA LEU A 11 13.39 -5.74 2.64
C LEU A 11 14.34 -6.40 1.64
N LEU A 12 14.73 -7.66 1.86
CA LEU A 12 15.59 -8.41 0.93
C LEU A 12 14.92 -8.58 -0.44
N ASP A 13 13.62 -8.90 -0.49
CA ASP A 13 12.84 -8.98 -1.73
C ASP A 13 12.80 -7.63 -2.48
N SER A 14 12.90 -6.53 -1.75
CA SER A 14 12.93 -5.18 -2.32
C SER A 14 14.33 -4.68 -2.69
N GLY A 15 15.35 -5.55 -2.61
CA GLY A 15 16.72 -5.27 -3.04
C GLY A 15 17.63 -4.66 -1.96
N PHE A 16 17.18 -4.55 -0.72
CA PHE A 16 18.02 -4.16 0.39
C PHE A 16 18.99 -5.28 0.78
N VAL A 17 20.14 -4.91 1.31
CA VAL A 17 21.10 -5.83 1.93
C VAL A 17 21.31 -5.43 3.38
N GLU A 18 21.46 -6.43 4.24
CA GLU A 18 21.71 -6.22 5.66
C GLU A 18 23.15 -5.72 5.87
N THR A 19 23.29 -4.70 6.68
CA THR A 19 24.59 -4.19 7.09
C THR A 19 24.76 -4.44 8.57
N ASN A 20 25.99 -4.81 8.98
CA ASN A 20 26.28 -4.85 10.42
C ASN A 20 26.11 -3.43 10.98
N PRO A 21 25.37 -3.27 12.09
CA PRO A 21 25.34 -1.99 12.75
C PRO A 21 26.78 -1.59 13.04
N VAL A 22 27.22 -0.47 12.47
CA VAL A 22 28.50 0.12 12.87
C VAL A 22 28.37 0.33 14.36
N SER A 23 29.06 -0.45 15.13
CA SER A 23 29.19 -0.32 16.59
C SER A 23 29.93 0.99 16.87
N LYS A 24 29.21 2.12 16.72
CA LYS A 24 29.59 3.32 17.43
C LYS A 24 29.35 3.01 18.90
N SER A 25 30.43 2.64 19.55
CA SER A 25 30.58 2.52 20.99
C SER A 25 29.85 3.70 21.65
N LEU A 26 28.60 3.49 22.02
CA LEU A 26 27.98 4.29 23.05
C LEU A 26 28.60 3.78 24.35
N ASN A 27 29.48 4.58 24.90
CA ASN A 27 30.16 4.36 26.17
C ASN A 27 29.21 3.74 27.19
N ALA A 28 29.42 2.46 27.46
CA ALA A 28 28.80 1.75 28.56
C ALA A 28 29.44 2.25 29.87
N ASN A 29 28.97 3.36 30.40
CA ASN A 29 29.15 3.75 31.76
C ASN A 29 27.79 4.14 32.34
N SER A 30 27.05 3.15 32.80
CA SER A 30 26.12 3.32 33.92
C SER A 30 25.74 1.94 34.47
N ASN A 31 26.29 1.60 35.61
CA ASN A 31 25.75 0.64 36.55
C ASN A 31 24.32 1.06 36.91
N SER A 32 23.33 0.33 36.43
CA SER A 32 22.02 0.29 37.04
C SER A 32 21.34 -1.03 36.65
N ASN A 33 20.95 -1.80 37.66
CA ASN A 33 20.01 -2.89 37.62
C ASN A 33 18.69 -2.38 37.02
N VAL A 34 18.56 -2.43 35.74
CA VAL A 34 17.29 -2.15 35.02
C VAL A 34 16.89 -3.43 34.29
N GLU A 35 15.71 -3.92 34.69
CA GLU A 35 14.89 -4.97 34.11
C GLU A 35 15.23 -5.26 32.65
N ARG A 36 15.32 -6.56 32.31
CA ARG A 36 15.49 -7.06 30.94
C ARG A 36 14.34 -6.56 30.06
N LYS A 37 14.41 -5.31 29.69
CA LYS A 37 13.57 -4.72 28.65
C LYS A 37 13.96 -5.43 27.35
N TRP A 38 13.03 -6.12 26.76
CA TRP A 38 13.17 -6.87 25.51
C TRP A 38 13.94 -6.04 24.47
N TYR A 39 15.21 -6.32 24.33
CA TYR A 39 16.09 -5.63 23.39
C TYR A 39 15.73 -6.17 22.00
N ILE A 40 14.83 -5.49 21.29
CA ILE A 40 14.58 -5.78 19.89
C ILE A 40 15.74 -5.17 19.13
N PRO A 41 16.59 -5.98 18.47
CA PRO A 41 17.77 -5.49 17.80
C PRO A 41 17.38 -4.47 16.74
N THR A 42 18.09 -3.36 16.71
CA THR A 42 18.02 -2.42 15.59
C THR A 42 18.62 -3.10 14.37
N LEU A 43 17.85 -3.26 13.33
CA LEU A 43 18.31 -3.83 12.06
C LEU A 43 18.73 -2.69 11.13
N CYS A 44 19.87 -2.85 10.47
CA CYS A 44 20.40 -1.86 9.54
C CYS A 44 20.49 -2.46 8.14
N TYR A 45 20.05 -1.67 7.15
CA TYR A 45 19.99 -2.06 5.74
C TYR A 45 20.50 -0.95 4.84
N THR A 46 21.04 -1.33 3.68
CA THR A 46 21.42 -0.40 2.62
C THR A 46 21.16 -1.04 1.25
N LEU A 47 21.54 -0.37 0.18
CA LEU A 47 21.47 -0.91 -1.17
C LEU A 47 22.86 -1.34 -1.68
N PRO A 48 22.98 -2.43 -2.46
CA PRO A 48 24.24 -2.87 -3.05
C PRO A 48 24.97 -1.77 -3.83
N LYS A 49 24.21 -0.94 -4.57
CA LYS A 49 24.74 0.20 -5.33
C LYS A 49 25.38 1.28 -4.43
N ILE A 50 24.87 1.47 -3.22
CA ILE A 50 25.42 2.43 -2.24
C ILE A 50 26.76 1.91 -1.73
N ILE A 51 26.84 0.62 -1.41
CA ILE A 51 28.08 -0.03 -0.99
C ILE A 51 29.15 0.09 -2.10
N SER A 52 28.76 -0.21 -3.35
CA SER A 52 29.66 -0.13 -4.50
C SER A 52 30.18 1.28 -4.79
N SER A 53 29.38 2.30 -4.46
CA SER A 53 29.80 3.72 -4.61
C SER A 53 30.62 4.26 -3.44
N GLY A 54 30.90 3.45 -2.42
CA GLY A 54 31.66 3.87 -1.23
C GLY A 54 30.91 4.82 -0.30
N LYS A 55 29.59 4.97 -0.49
CA LYS A 55 28.72 5.73 0.39
C LYS A 55 28.27 4.88 1.58
N ASN A 56 27.86 5.52 2.68
CA ASN A 56 27.52 4.86 3.94
C ASN A 56 26.05 5.12 4.38
N GLU A 57 25.18 5.49 3.44
CA GLU A 57 23.78 5.72 3.73
C GLU A 57 23.10 4.40 4.08
N THR A 58 22.43 4.42 5.23
CA THR A 58 21.87 3.22 5.84
C THR A 58 20.47 3.52 6.39
N VAL A 59 19.58 2.57 6.23
CA VAL A 59 18.26 2.55 6.85
C VAL A 59 18.32 1.80 8.17
N MET A 60 17.68 2.33 9.19
CA MET A 60 17.55 1.72 10.50
C MET A 60 16.10 1.32 10.75
N ILE A 61 15.88 0.06 11.12
CA ILE A 61 14.56 -0.48 11.46
C ILE A 61 14.49 -0.73 12.96
N ARG A 62 13.43 -0.24 13.59
CA ARG A 62 13.13 -0.43 15.02
C ARG A 62 11.73 -0.99 15.21
N PHE A 63 11.53 -1.77 16.27
CA PHE A 63 10.27 -2.41 16.59
C PHE A 63 9.76 -1.90 17.94
N GLN A 64 8.46 -1.67 18.03
CA GLN A 64 7.79 -1.28 19.27
C GLN A 64 6.54 -2.13 19.46
N SER A 65 6.42 -2.82 20.58
CA SER A 65 5.20 -3.55 20.92
C SER A 65 4.13 -2.55 21.41
N VAL A 66 2.94 -2.64 20.83
CA VAL A 66 1.78 -1.80 21.15
C VAL A 66 0.58 -2.73 21.40
N GLY A 67 0.43 -3.21 22.63
CA GLY A 67 -0.60 -4.19 22.98
C GLY A 67 -0.45 -5.50 22.20
N SER A 68 -1.53 -5.90 21.50
CA SER A 68 -1.53 -7.05 20.56
C SER A 68 -0.80 -6.77 19.25
N ASN A 69 -0.44 -5.52 18.96
CA ASN A 69 0.18 -5.12 17.71
C ASN A 69 1.68 -4.86 17.86
N CYS A 70 2.39 -4.79 16.73
CA CYS A 70 3.76 -4.33 16.66
C CYS A 70 3.84 -3.17 15.67
N ARG A 71 4.31 -2.02 16.14
CA ARG A 71 4.65 -0.91 15.27
C ARG A 71 6.11 -0.98 14.90
N ILE A 72 6.38 -0.91 13.61
CA ILE A 72 7.72 -0.99 13.05
C ILE A 72 8.04 0.36 12.44
N TYR A 73 9.14 0.93 12.86
CA TYR A 73 9.64 2.22 12.39
C TYR A 73 10.86 2.01 11.51
N GLY A 74 10.93 2.77 10.43
CA GLY A 74 12.10 2.84 9.58
C GLY A 74 12.49 4.28 9.33
N CYS A 75 13.78 4.57 9.40
CA CYS A 75 14.33 5.88 9.08
C CYS A 75 15.74 5.76 8.52
N LEU A 76 16.17 6.77 7.79
CA LEU A 76 17.56 6.91 7.40
C LEU A 76 18.41 7.30 8.60
N VAL A 77 19.62 6.79 8.69
CA VAL A 77 20.58 7.18 9.71
C VAL A 77 21.01 8.63 9.46
N GLY A 78 20.66 9.53 10.38
CA GLY A 78 20.87 10.97 10.21
C GLY A 78 19.76 11.71 9.46
N GLY A 79 18.73 11.01 9.00
CA GLY A 79 17.54 11.62 8.39
C GLY A 79 16.49 12.06 9.42
N THR A 80 15.59 12.93 9.02
CA THR A 80 14.49 13.44 9.85
C THR A 80 13.17 12.72 9.59
N THR A 81 13.04 12.08 8.45
CA THR A 81 11.80 11.38 8.04
C THR A 81 11.74 10.00 8.68
N VAL A 82 10.58 9.67 9.26
CA VAL A 82 10.31 8.37 9.88
C VAL A 82 9.07 7.78 9.25
N HIS A 83 9.22 6.60 8.66
CA HIS A 83 8.09 5.80 8.16
C HIS A 83 7.71 4.74 9.16
N SER A 84 6.45 4.35 9.21
CA SER A 84 6.02 3.30 10.14
C SER A 84 4.86 2.48 9.59
N VAL A 85 4.86 1.20 9.95
CA VAL A 85 3.75 0.28 9.69
C VAL A 85 3.31 -0.37 10.99
N LEU A 86 1.98 -0.51 11.16
CA LEU A 86 1.40 -1.19 12.31
C LEU A 86 0.95 -2.60 11.87
N LEU A 87 1.51 -3.62 12.48
CA LEU A 87 1.24 -5.01 12.15
C LEU A 87 0.55 -5.72 13.32
N ASP A 88 -0.53 -6.43 13.01
CA ASP A 88 -1.26 -7.25 13.95
C ASP A 88 -0.60 -8.63 14.10
N LYS A 89 -0.54 -9.14 15.35
CA LYS A 89 0.04 -10.47 15.66
C LYS A 89 -0.76 -11.62 15.08
N ASP A 90 -2.08 -11.47 14.98
CA ASP A 90 -2.93 -12.53 14.47
C ASP A 90 -2.73 -12.72 12.97
N SER A 91 -2.62 -11.62 12.22
CA SER A 91 -2.23 -11.64 10.81
C SER A 91 -0.82 -12.22 10.61
N LEU A 92 0.10 -11.96 11.54
CA LEU A 92 1.45 -12.54 11.50
C LEU A 92 1.45 -14.05 11.73
N SER A 93 0.57 -14.57 12.59
CA SER A 93 0.45 -16.01 12.82
C SER A 93 0.04 -16.74 11.55
N LEU A 94 -0.88 -16.18 10.77
CA LEU A 94 -1.28 -16.69 9.46
C LEU A 94 -0.11 -16.65 8.48
N PHE A 95 0.62 -15.54 8.43
CA PHE A 95 1.81 -15.40 7.60
C PHE A 95 2.86 -16.47 7.92
N SER A 96 3.18 -16.65 9.20
CA SER A 96 4.17 -17.65 9.63
C SER A 96 3.72 -19.07 9.28
N THR A 97 2.44 -19.38 9.45
CA THR A 97 1.89 -20.70 9.16
C THR A 97 1.94 -21.02 7.65
N VAL A 98 1.72 -20.04 6.79
CA VAL A 98 1.80 -20.22 5.32
C VAL A 98 3.24 -20.32 4.84
N VAL A 99 4.16 -19.54 5.41
CA VAL A 99 5.59 -19.53 5.00
C VAL A 99 6.34 -20.75 5.51
N TRP A 100 6.01 -21.25 6.73
CA TRP A 100 6.76 -22.32 7.39
C TRP A 100 6.11 -23.71 7.34
N ALA A 101 4.78 -23.79 7.11
CA ALA A 101 4.10 -25.06 6.94
C ALA A 101 3.72 -25.24 5.47
N ASN A 102 4.10 -26.39 4.90
CA ASN A 102 3.47 -26.83 3.66
C ASN A 102 1.95 -26.63 3.76
N CYS A 103 1.37 -25.98 2.77
CA CYS A 103 -0.02 -25.47 2.73
C CYS A 103 -1.11 -26.47 3.21
N GLU A 104 -0.82 -27.76 3.18
CA GLU A 104 -1.73 -28.85 3.62
C GLU A 104 -2.00 -28.87 5.13
N ARG A 105 -1.02 -28.56 5.98
CA ARG A 105 -1.21 -28.53 7.44
C ARG A 105 -2.08 -27.37 7.92
N VAL A 106 -2.06 -26.23 7.23
CA VAL A 106 -2.90 -25.06 7.56
C VAL A 106 -4.37 -25.36 7.36
N ILE A 107 -4.70 -26.13 6.31
CA ILE A 107 -6.08 -26.53 6.01
C ILE A 107 -6.64 -27.44 7.12
N VAL A 108 -5.79 -28.30 7.70
CA VAL A 108 -6.20 -29.22 8.79
C VAL A 108 -6.50 -28.46 10.09
N VAL A 109 -5.64 -27.48 10.45
CA VAL A 109 -5.85 -26.68 11.68
C VAL A 109 -7.09 -25.79 11.56
N MET A 110 -7.35 -25.19 10.40
CA MET A 110 -8.55 -24.37 10.16
C MET A 110 -9.85 -25.18 10.13
N LYS A 111 -9.81 -26.46 9.73
CA LYS A 111 -10.97 -27.36 9.81
C LYS A 111 -11.32 -27.74 11.26
N ALA A 112 -10.34 -27.77 12.16
CA ALA A 112 -10.55 -28.12 13.57
C ALA A 112 -11.17 -26.98 14.41
N THR A 113 -11.10 -25.73 13.94
CA THR A 113 -11.59 -24.54 14.68
C THR A 113 -12.91 -23.99 14.14
N ASN A 114 -13.81 -24.76 13.59
CA ASN A 114 -15.21 -24.43 13.19
C ASN A 114 -15.52 -22.95 12.79
N THR A 115 -14.51 -22.13 12.50
CA THR A 115 -14.66 -20.78 11.98
C THR A 115 -14.79 -20.85 10.46
N ALA A 116 -16.04 -20.93 9.99
CA ALA A 116 -16.43 -21.10 8.59
C ALA A 116 -16.15 -19.89 7.69
N THR A 117 -15.21 -19.04 8.01
CA THR A 117 -14.70 -18.05 7.07
C THR A 117 -13.64 -18.71 6.20
N LYS A 118 -13.93 -18.87 4.91
CA LYS A 118 -12.98 -19.27 3.85
C LYS A 118 -11.85 -18.23 3.75
N ILE A 119 -11.01 -18.13 4.76
CA ILE A 119 -9.79 -17.33 4.69
C ILE A 119 -8.90 -18.03 3.67
N GLN A 120 -8.63 -17.37 2.55
CA GLN A 120 -7.63 -17.86 1.60
C GLN A 120 -6.24 -17.42 2.09
N PRO A 121 -5.44 -18.30 2.71
CA PRO A 121 -4.20 -17.92 3.38
C PRO A 121 -3.24 -17.15 2.46
N LYS A 122 -3.20 -17.51 1.18
CA LYS A 122 -2.38 -16.83 0.17
C LYS A 122 -2.76 -15.35 -0.03
N LYS A 123 -4.05 -15.02 -0.03
CA LYS A 123 -4.51 -13.63 -0.19
C LYS A 123 -4.15 -12.77 1.03
N GLU A 124 -4.31 -13.31 2.23
CA GLU A 124 -3.97 -12.60 3.47
C GLU A 124 -2.45 -12.37 3.57
N VAL A 125 -1.63 -13.37 3.21
CA VAL A 125 -0.18 -13.23 3.16
C VAL A 125 0.23 -12.16 2.15
N LEU A 126 -0.35 -12.14 0.95
CA LEU A 126 -0.05 -11.14 -0.07
C LEU A 126 -0.48 -9.73 0.37
N LYS A 127 -1.65 -9.61 1.02
CA LYS A 127 -2.12 -8.35 1.58
C LYS A 127 -1.16 -7.81 2.63
N TYR A 128 -0.73 -8.67 3.56
CA TYR A 128 0.21 -8.34 4.62
C TYR A 128 1.59 -7.93 4.06
N TRP A 129 2.09 -8.68 3.08
CA TRP A 129 3.33 -8.38 2.37
C TRP A 129 3.26 -7.03 1.67
N LYS A 130 2.16 -6.79 0.95
CA LYS A 130 1.90 -5.54 0.25
C LYS A 130 1.84 -4.36 1.22
N GLN A 131 1.15 -4.51 2.35
CA GLN A 131 1.07 -3.46 3.36
C GLN A 131 2.46 -3.05 3.85
N ILE A 132 3.32 -4.01 4.22
CA ILE A 132 4.69 -3.73 4.64
C ILE A 132 5.48 -3.02 3.52
N LYS A 133 5.33 -3.50 2.30
CA LYS A 133 6.04 -2.95 1.14
C LYS A 133 5.62 -1.51 0.87
N ASP A 134 4.32 -1.23 0.86
CA ASP A 134 3.77 0.08 0.51
C ASP A 134 3.96 1.12 1.64
N GLU A 135 3.74 0.74 2.91
CA GLU A 135 3.76 1.69 4.04
C GLU A 135 5.18 1.92 4.60
N LEU A 136 6.09 0.96 4.46
CA LEU A 136 7.42 1.06 5.07
C LEU A 136 8.55 0.98 4.04
N VAL A 137 8.58 -0.07 3.20
CA VAL A 137 9.76 -0.40 2.41
C VAL A 137 9.95 0.53 1.23
N LEU A 138 8.89 0.82 0.47
CA LEU A 138 8.97 1.71 -0.69
C LEU A 138 9.30 3.16 -0.31
N PRO A 139 8.69 3.75 0.73
CA PRO A 139 9.10 5.07 1.20
C PRO A 139 10.57 5.13 1.61
N LEU A 140 11.06 4.14 2.38
CA LEU A 140 12.46 4.06 2.76
C LEU A 140 13.42 3.90 1.58
N LEU A 141 13.01 3.11 0.58
CA LEU A 141 13.78 2.94 -0.65
C LEU A 141 13.87 4.24 -1.44
N THR A 142 12.78 5.00 -1.51
CA THR A 142 12.74 6.30 -2.17
C THR A 142 13.66 7.30 -1.48
N ASP A 143 13.52 7.47 -0.17
CA ASP A 143 14.35 8.37 0.64
C ASP A 143 15.85 8.00 0.51
N LEU A 144 16.16 6.70 0.56
CA LEU A 144 17.53 6.22 0.45
C LEU A 144 18.12 6.48 -0.95
N CYS A 145 17.34 6.29 -2.01
CA CYS A 145 17.77 6.61 -3.37
C CYS A 145 17.99 8.11 -3.56
N GLU A 146 17.11 8.95 -3.03
CA GLU A 146 17.23 10.43 -3.12
C GLU A 146 18.52 10.92 -2.47
N ILE A 147 18.79 10.49 -1.22
CA ILE A 147 20.01 10.91 -0.50
C ILE A 147 21.28 10.34 -1.15
N ALA A 148 21.22 9.11 -1.63
CA ALA A 148 22.35 8.49 -2.30
C ALA A 148 22.58 9.04 -3.74
N GLY A 149 21.65 9.83 -4.28
CA GLY A 149 21.69 10.31 -5.67
C GLY A 149 21.54 9.17 -6.68
N LEU A 150 20.80 8.13 -6.29
CA LEU A 150 20.44 7.01 -7.16
C LEU A 150 19.10 7.27 -7.84
N GLU A 151 18.88 6.60 -8.95
CA GLU A 151 17.57 6.60 -9.60
C GLU A 151 16.51 6.01 -8.64
N THR A 152 15.44 6.76 -8.42
CA THR A 152 14.33 6.30 -7.56
C THR A 152 13.62 5.11 -8.21
N PRO A 153 13.06 4.19 -7.39
CA PRO A 153 12.33 3.07 -7.94
C PRO A 153 11.16 3.54 -8.82
N PRO A 154 10.88 2.84 -9.91
CA PRO A 154 9.77 3.19 -10.78
C PRO A 154 8.46 3.16 -9.99
N CYS A 155 7.79 4.30 -9.92
CA CYS A 155 6.49 4.42 -9.26
C CYS A 155 5.49 5.09 -10.22
N PHE A 156 4.19 4.93 -9.93
CA PHE A 156 3.14 5.53 -10.74
C PHE A 156 3.31 7.04 -10.91
N MET A 157 3.72 7.74 -9.85
CA MET A 157 3.92 9.20 -9.90
C MET A 157 5.13 9.62 -10.75
N GLY A 158 6.13 8.76 -10.90
CA GLY A 158 7.30 8.97 -11.75
C GLY A 158 7.07 8.68 -13.23
N LEU A 159 5.96 8.04 -13.61
CA LEU A 159 5.63 7.79 -15.01
C LEU A 159 5.40 9.12 -15.76
N PRO A 160 5.67 9.19 -17.08
CA PRO A 160 5.18 10.25 -17.96
C PRO A 160 3.65 10.40 -17.86
N ASP A 161 3.14 11.61 -18.06
CA ASP A 161 1.71 11.88 -17.89
C ASP A 161 0.83 11.12 -18.92
N GLU A 162 1.39 10.83 -20.10
CA GLU A 162 0.75 10.02 -21.15
C GLU A 162 0.48 8.57 -20.68
N LEU A 163 1.44 7.97 -19.96
CA LEU A 163 1.29 6.62 -19.42
C LEU A 163 0.34 6.60 -18.23
N LYS A 164 0.40 7.63 -17.38
CA LYS A 164 -0.58 7.80 -16.29
C LYS A 164 -2.00 7.90 -16.86
N PHE A 165 -2.15 8.71 -17.91
CA PHE A 165 -3.44 8.89 -18.57
C PHE A 165 -3.99 7.56 -19.12
N LYS A 166 -3.17 6.79 -19.81
CA LYS A 166 -3.55 5.44 -20.29
C LYS A 166 -3.96 4.48 -19.17
N ILE A 167 -3.29 4.55 -18.03
CA ILE A 167 -3.67 3.75 -16.86
C ILE A 167 -5.02 4.24 -16.31
N LEU A 168 -5.24 5.55 -16.23
CA LEU A 168 -6.50 6.13 -15.76
C LEU A 168 -7.67 5.84 -16.70
N GLU A 169 -7.43 5.68 -17.99
CA GLU A 169 -8.44 5.23 -18.96
C GLU A 169 -9.01 3.86 -18.60
N SER A 170 -8.22 2.95 -18.04
CA SER A 170 -8.66 1.60 -17.64
C SER A 170 -9.37 1.56 -16.29
N VAL A 171 -9.37 2.66 -15.53
CA VAL A 171 -10.01 2.75 -14.20
C VAL A 171 -11.50 3.03 -14.37
N LEU A 172 -12.35 2.43 -13.53
CA LEU A 172 -13.78 2.71 -13.53
C LEU A 172 -14.06 4.16 -13.16
N ALA A 173 -15.13 4.76 -13.71
CA ALA A 173 -15.49 6.16 -13.48
C ALA A 173 -15.56 6.53 -11.99
N PHE A 174 -16.12 5.64 -11.16
CA PHE A 174 -16.23 5.85 -9.73
C PHE A 174 -14.85 5.86 -9.02
N ASP A 175 -13.96 4.97 -9.40
CA ASP A 175 -12.61 4.93 -8.84
C ASP A 175 -11.74 6.05 -9.40
N LEU A 176 -11.98 6.50 -10.63
CA LEU A 176 -11.36 7.69 -11.20
C LEU A 176 -11.69 8.95 -10.39
N ALA A 177 -12.94 9.08 -9.95
CA ALA A 177 -13.35 10.17 -9.04
C ALA A 177 -12.59 10.10 -7.70
N ARG A 178 -12.39 8.90 -7.14
CA ARG A 178 -11.59 8.69 -5.92
C ARG A 178 -10.12 9.04 -6.12
N VAL A 179 -9.53 8.64 -7.25
CA VAL A 179 -8.14 8.99 -7.60
C VAL A 179 -7.95 10.49 -7.63
N SER A 180 -8.94 11.26 -8.09
CA SER A 180 -8.88 12.72 -8.10
C SER A 180 -8.77 13.36 -6.70
N CYS A 181 -9.08 12.61 -5.64
CA CYS A 181 -8.99 13.07 -4.26
C CYS A 181 -7.61 12.83 -3.62
N VAL A 182 -6.74 12.02 -4.24
CA VAL A 182 -5.46 11.59 -3.64
C VAL A 182 -4.41 12.69 -3.64
N SER A 183 -4.28 13.43 -4.76
CA SER A 183 -3.33 14.54 -4.88
C SER A 183 -3.79 15.56 -5.93
N SER A 184 -3.24 16.80 -5.86
CA SER A 184 -3.53 17.85 -6.82
C SER A 184 -3.15 17.47 -8.26
N ARG A 185 -2.00 16.80 -8.43
CA ARG A 185 -1.53 16.32 -9.74
C ARG A 185 -2.46 15.24 -10.33
N LEU A 186 -2.87 14.28 -9.52
CA LEU A 186 -3.82 13.25 -9.95
C LEU A 186 -5.21 13.84 -10.21
N ARG A 187 -5.62 14.84 -9.43
CA ARG A 187 -6.86 15.57 -9.69
C ARG A 187 -6.86 16.21 -11.06
N CYS A 188 -5.76 16.87 -11.43
CA CYS A 188 -5.63 17.50 -12.75
C CYS A 188 -5.78 16.45 -13.88
N LEU A 189 -5.06 15.34 -13.80
CA LEU A 189 -5.13 14.26 -14.79
C LEU A 189 -6.51 13.57 -14.83
N ALA A 190 -7.03 13.20 -13.65
CA ALA A 190 -8.30 12.49 -13.54
C ALA A 190 -9.53 13.37 -13.81
N SER A 191 -9.39 14.69 -13.92
CA SER A 191 -10.45 15.62 -14.29
C SER A 191 -10.40 16.00 -15.78
N SER A 192 -9.55 15.37 -16.58
CA SER A 192 -9.47 15.61 -18.02
C SER A 192 -10.82 15.33 -18.69
N ASP A 193 -11.28 16.27 -19.47
CA ASP A 193 -12.57 16.20 -20.16
C ASP A 193 -12.59 15.05 -21.20
N GLU A 194 -11.46 14.79 -21.84
CA GLU A 194 -11.30 13.66 -22.76
C GLU A 194 -11.48 12.30 -22.05
N LEU A 195 -10.95 12.16 -20.82
CA LEU A 195 -11.08 10.94 -20.04
C LEU A 195 -12.54 10.70 -19.62
N TRP A 196 -13.23 11.76 -19.15
CA TRP A 196 -14.62 11.66 -18.75
C TRP A 196 -15.58 11.48 -19.92
N LYS A 197 -15.23 12.01 -21.11
CA LYS A 197 -15.95 11.71 -22.34
C LYS A 197 -15.93 10.22 -22.66
N ARG A 198 -14.73 9.61 -22.63
CA ARG A 198 -14.62 8.15 -22.85
C ARG A 198 -15.41 7.35 -21.81
N LYS A 199 -15.36 7.74 -20.52
CA LYS A 199 -16.15 7.09 -19.48
C LYS A 199 -17.65 7.23 -19.68
N TYR A 200 -18.07 8.36 -20.18
CA TYR A 200 -19.47 8.58 -20.57
C TYR A 200 -19.88 7.65 -21.73
N ASP A 201 -19.09 7.63 -22.80
CA ASP A 201 -19.35 6.80 -23.97
C ASP A 201 -19.32 5.29 -23.62
N GLU A 202 -18.40 4.85 -22.76
CA GLU A 202 -18.32 3.46 -22.28
C GLU A 202 -19.57 3.05 -21.47
N HIS A 203 -20.15 3.94 -20.69
CA HIS A 203 -21.25 3.59 -19.76
C HIS A 203 -22.64 3.84 -20.35
N PHE A 204 -22.83 4.97 -21.03
CA PHE A 204 -24.12 5.42 -21.56
C PHE A 204 -24.27 5.23 -23.07
N GLY A 205 -23.20 4.81 -23.77
CA GLY A 205 -23.16 4.70 -25.23
C GLY A 205 -22.79 6.03 -25.91
N GLU A 206 -22.42 5.92 -27.18
CA GLU A 206 -21.99 7.05 -27.99
C GLU A 206 -23.18 8.00 -28.23
N VAL A 207 -23.19 9.11 -27.51
CA VAL A 207 -24.21 10.14 -27.73
C VAL A 207 -23.73 11.11 -28.80
N VAL A 208 -24.40 11.07 -29.94
CA VAL A 208 -24.23 12.05 -31.01
C VAL A 208 -24.61 13.43 -30.47
N SER A 209 -23.57 14.25 -30.23
CA SER A 209 -23.66 15.68 -29.85
C SER A 209 -24.47 16.01 -28.59
N VAL A 210 -23.87 15.79 -27.41
CA VAL A 210 -24.27 16.55 -26.23
C VAL A 210 -23.79 17.99 -26.43
N HIS A 211 -24.72 18.92 -26.61
CA HIS A 211 -24.41 20.36 -26.58
C HIS A 211 -23.96 20.69 -25.15
N ASN A 212 -22.65 20.79 -24.91
CA ASN A 212 -22.07 20.86 -23.57
C ASN A 212 -22.46 22.11 -22.77
N GLY A 213 -23.03 23.13 -23.40
CA GLY A 213 -23.48 24.33 -22.71
C GLY A 213 -22.50 24.89 -21.67
N GLY A 214 -21.19 24.67 -21.85
CA GLY A 214 -20.14 25.08 -20.91
C GLY A 214 -19.92 24.13 -19.72
N ARG A 215 -20.56 22.94 -19.69
CA ARG A 215 -20.34 21.91 -18.63
C ARG A 215 -19.22 20.98 -19.00
N THR A 216 -18.50 20.45 -17.99
CA THR A 216 -17.49 19.42 -18.19
C THR A 216 -18.14 18.06 -18.43
N TYR A 217 -17.47 17.14 -19.15
CA TYR A 217 -17.95 15.76 -19.32
C TYR A 217 -18.10 15.02 -17.99
N LYS A 218 -17.31 15.40 -16.97
CA LYS A 218 -17.48 14.92 -15.60
C LYS A 218 -18.85 15.30 -15.02
N ASP A 219 -19.25 16.54 -15.17
CA ASP A 219 -20.56 17.01 -14.67
C ASP A 219 -21.71 16.33 -15.44
N ILE A 220 -21.54 16.12 -16.73
CA ILE A 220 -22.50 15.42 -17.57
C ILE A 220 -22.62 13.96 -17.12
N PHE A 221 -21.50 13.29 -16.84
CA PHE A 221 -21.48 11.91 -16.35
C PHE A 221 -22.21 11.79 -15.01
N VAL A 222 -21.90 12.66 -14.04
CA VAL A 222 -22.54 12.65 -12.72
C VAL A 222 -24.05 12.85 -12.85
N ASN A 223 -24.51 13.83 -13.63
CA ASN A 223 -25.93 14.07 -13.83
C ASN A 223 -26.63 12.88 -14.50
N ALA A 224 -26.00 12.23 -15.48
CA ALA A 224 -26.57 11.06 -16.15
C ALA A 224 -26.64 9.84 -15.19
N TRP A 225 -25.62 9.67 -14.35
CA TRP A 225 -25.57 8.61 -13.33
C TRP A 225 -26.67 8.78 -12.28
N ASP A 226 -26.83 9.99 -11.73
CA ASP A 226 -27.87 10.30 -10.75
C ASP A 226 -29.28 10.06 -11.35
N TRP A 227 -29.45 10.36 -12.63
CA TRP A 227 -30.71 10.10 -13.35
C TRP A 227 -30.98 8.59 -13.51
N GLU A 228 -29.99 7.79 -13.85
CA GLU A 228 -30.11 6.34 -14.00
C GLU A 228 -30.42 5.66 -12.65
N GLU A 229 -29.75 6.07 -11.57
CA GLU A 229 -30.02 5.60 -10.22
C GLU A 229 -31.44 5.92 -9.79
N TYR A 230 -31.89 7.15 -10.06
CA TYR A 230 -33.27 7.59 -9.79
C TYR A 230 -34.27 6.71 -10.54
N GLN A 231 -34.08 6.46 -11.84
CA GLN A 231 -34.95 5.61 -12.67
C GLN A 231 -35.01 4.18 -12.11
N THR A 232 -33.89 3.60 -11.74
CA THR A 232 -33.79 2.24 -11.19
C THR A 232 -34.53 2.15 -9.85
N GLN A 233 -34.41 3.15 -9.00
CA GLN A 233 -35.09 3.22 -7.71
C GLN A 233 -36.62 3.36 -7.86
N TYR A 234 -37.08 4.13 -8.84
CA TYR A 234 -38.51 4.31 -9.10
C TYR A 234 -39.14 3.10 -9.78
N SER A 235 -38.45 2.47 -10.75
CA SER A 235 -38.92 1.23 -11.39
C SER A 235 -39.09 0.11 -10.38
N SER A 236 -38.18 -0.04 -9.43
CA SER A 236 -38.30 -1.06 -8.38
C SER A 236 -39.46 -0.81 -7.42
N LYS A 237 -39.85 0.46 -7.18
CA LYS A 237 -41.01 0.82 -6.35
C LYS A 237 -42.34 0.66 -7.09
N ALA A 238 -42.37 0.85 -8.40
CA ALA A 238 -43.58 0.68 -9.22
C ALA A 238 -44.11 -0.76 -9.24
N TRP A 239 -43.24 -1.77 -9.14
CA TRP A 239 -43.64 -3.19 -9.08
C TRP A 239 -44.23 -3.61 -7.74
N VAL A 240 -44.01 -2.81 -6.68
CA VAL A 240 -44.54 -3.10 -5.33
C VAL A 240 -45.99 -2.58 -5.15
N LEU A 241 -46.47 -1.72 -6.04
CA LEU A 241 -47.78 -1.05 -5.90
C LEU A 241 -48.92 -1.64 -6.77
N HIS A 242 -48.69 -2.72 -7.50
CA HIS A 242 -49.76 -3.47 -8.23
C HIS A 242 -49.68 -4.96 -7.87
N PRO A 243 -50.23 -5.41 -6.71
CA PRO A 243 -50.70 -6.78 -6.60
C PRO A 243 -52.03 -6.88 -7.38
N LEU A 244 -52.10 -7.79 -8.33
CA LEU A 244 -53.35 -8.27 -8.96
C LEU A 244 -54.24 -8.95 -7.92
#